data_502fbee4bb53dc1f3510e4623a0190d0
#
_entry.id   502fbee4bb53dc1f3510e4623a0190d0
#
_cell.length_a   1.000
_cell.length_b   1.000
_cell.length_c   1.000
_cell.angle_alpha   90.00
_cell.angle_beta   90.00
_cell.angle_gamma   90.00
#
_symmetry.space_group_name_H-M   'P 1'
#
loop_
_entity.id
_entity.type
_entity.pdbx_description
1 polymer ?
#
loop_
_entity_poly.entity_id
_entity_poly.type
_entity_poly.pdbx_seq_one_letter_code
_entity_poly.pdbx_strand_id
1 'polypeptide(L)'
;MATPAEVFVRIDMENSPYVDPTLDTFETLWGIGYRNLGVVLQSYLRRTDRDVVRVNRIGGRVRLVKGAYREAADVAFQQKSEVDLAFVEQMKVLLQHGHYPAIATHDPAMIDATLAFATAEKIAKDRYEFQMLYGIRRDLQASLAADGHPFRVYVPFGKEWFPYFMRRLGERPANVGFVVRSVLKESL
;
A
#
# COMPACT_ATOMS: atom_id res chain seq x y z
N MET A 1 0.41 4.79 -29.47
CA MET A 1 0.12 5.39 -28.15
C MET A 1 -0.87 4.45 -27.48
N ALA A 2 -0.52 3.87 -26.33
CA ALA A 2 -1.50 3.14 -25.53
C ALA A 2 -2.63 4.11 -25.15
N THR A 3 -3.86 3.70 -25.30
CA THR A 3 -5.01 4.50 -24.89
C THR A 3 -4.95 4.74 -23.40
N PRO A 4 -5.37 5.91 -22.86
CA PRO A 4 -5.34 6.21 -21.44
C PRO A 4 -6.03 5.17 -20.54
N ALA A 5 -6.85 4.30 -21.11
CA ALA A 5 -7.56 3.22 -20.42
C ALA A 5 -6.71 1.96 -20.11
N GLU A 6 -5.55 1.79 -20.75
CA GLU A 6 -4.75 0.56 -20.64
C GLU A 6 -3.72 0.60 -19.51
N VAL A 7 -3.32 1.78 -19.06
CA VAL A 7 -2.32 1.95 -17.99
C VAL A 7 -2.99 2.52 -16.76
N PHE A 8 -2.94 1.77 -15.66
CA PHE A 8 -3.38 2.28 -14.36
C PHE A 8 -2.25 3.06 -13.69
N VAL A 9 -2.52 4.31 -13.29
CA VAL A 9 -1.57 5.20 -12.63
C VAL A 9 -1.88 5.29 -11.14
N ARG A 10 -0.88 5.12 -10.30
CA ARG A 10 -0.99 5.30 -8.85
C ARG A 10 -0.20 6.54 -8.43
N ILE A 11 -0.89 7.51 -7.84
CA ILE A 11 -0.23 8.67 -7.23
C ILE A 11 0.25 8.22 -5.86
N ASP A 12 1.57 8.16 -5.65
CA ASP A 12 2.15 7.79 -4.37
C ASP A 12 1.98 8.94 -3.35
N MET A 13 1.96 8.59 -2.06
CA MET A 13 1.82 9.53 -0.97
C MET A 13 3.19 9.80 -0.33
N GLU A 14 3.46 11.05 -0.11
CA GLU A 14 4.63 11.54 0.60
C GLU A 14 4.30 11.84 2.07
N ASN A 15 5.09 12.68 2.77
CA ASN A 15 4.85 13.09 4.15
C ASN A 15 3.59 13.95 4.30
N SER A 16 3.17 14.20 5.53
CA SER A 16 1.85 14.78 5.86
C SER A 16 1.51 16.10 5.17
N PRO A 17 2.44 17.05 4.91
CA PRO A 17 2.14 18.29 4.18
C PRO A 17 1.65 18.06 2.74
N TYR A 18 2.00 16.93 2.14
CA TYR A 18 1.60 16.61 0.77
C TYR A 18 0.27 15.86 0.65
N VAL A 19 -0.35 15.49 1.77
CA VAL A 19 -1.59 14.69 1.72
C VAL A 19 -2.72 15.45 1.04
N ASP A 20 -3.01 16.69 1.48
CA ASP A 20 -4.07 17.49 0.86
C ASP A 20 -3.78 17.82 -0.61
N PRO A 21 -2.58 18.33 -0.99
CA PRO A 21 -2.26 18.55 -2.39
C PRO A 21 -2.38 17.32 -3.27
N THR A 22 -2.01 16.14 -2.75
CA THR A 22 -2.12 14.88 -3.48
C THR A 22 -3.58 14.48 -3.70
N LEU A 23 -4.40 14.55 -2.66
CA LEU A 23 -5.82 14.23 -2.75
C LEU A 23 -6.58 15.22 -3.63
N ASP A 24 -6.28 16.51 -3.55
CA ASP A 24 -6.89 17.56 -4.38
C ASP A 24 -6.52 17.36 -5.86
N THR A 25 -5.26 17.00 -6.15
CA THR A 25 -4.81 16.66 -7.50
C THR A 25 -5.54 15.42 -8.01
N PHE A 26 -5.65 14.37 -7.19
CA PHE A 26 -6.40 13.17 -7.54
C PHE A 26 -7.86 13.46 -7.86
N GLU A 27 -8.55 14.23 -7.01
CA GLU A 27 -9.95 14.60 -7.22
C GLU A 27 -10.15 15.48 -8.46
N THR A 28 -9.24 16.41 -8.71
CA THR A 28 -9.26 17.26 -9.91
C THR A 28 -9.17 16.40 -11.17
N LEU A 29 -8.20 15.50 -11.24
CA LEU A 29 -8.04 14.59 -12.37
C LEU A 29 -9.25 13.66 -12.54
N TRP A 30 -9.80 13.18 -11.42
CA TRP A 30 -11.01 12.37 -11.43
C TRP A 30 -12.22 13.16 -11.95
N GLY A 31 -12.36 14.43 -11.53
CA GLY A 31 -13.43 15.32 -11.94
C GLY A 31 -13.44 15.61 -13.45
N ILE A 32 -12.27 15.71 -14.09
CA ILE A 32 -12.14 15.89 -15.55
C ILE A 32 -12.17 14.59 -16.35
N GLY A 33 -12.45 13.43 -15.70
CA GLY A 33 -12.79 12.20 -16.38
C GLY A 33 -11.74 11.11 -16.40
N TYR A 34 -10.56 11.29 -15.81
CA TYR A 34 -9.58 10.19 -15.69
C TYR A 34 -10.07 9.17 -14.67
N ARG A 35 -10.27 7.91 -15.10
CA ARG A 35 -10.75 6.80 -14.25
C ARG A 35 -9.70 5.71 -14.00
N ASN A 36 -8.57 5.79 -14.68
CA ASN A 36 -7.44 4.89 -14.53
C ASN A 36 -6.44 5.35 -13.46
N LEU A 37 -6.92 6.05 -12.44
CA LEU A 37 -6.14 6.62 -11.36
C LEU A 37 -6.43 5.97 -10.02
N GLY A 38 -5.45 6.00 -9.13
CA GLY A 38 -5.61 5.67 -7.72
C GLY A 38 -4.62 6.42 -6.87
N VAL A 39 -4.82 6.41 -5.57
CA VAL A 39 -4.01 7.12 -4.59
C VAL A 39 -3.54 6.19 -3.48
N VAL A 40 -2.50 6.58 -2.77
CA VAL A 40 -2.00 5.86 -1.59
C VAL A 40 -2.45 6.56 -0.33
N LEU A 41 -2.91 5.79 0.67
CA LEU A 41 -3.22 6.28 2.00
C LEU A 41 -2.36 5.53 3.04
N GLN A 42 -1.98 6.24 4.08
CA GLN A 42 -1.01 5.78 5.07
C GLN A 42 -1.68 5.64 6.44
N SER A 43 -1.82 4.42 6.94
CA SER A 43 -2.58 4.10 8.16
C SER A 43 -2.06 4.78 9.42
N TYR A 44 -0.77 5.11 9.47
CA TYR A 44 -0.20 5.76 10.65
C TYR A 44 -0.66 7.21 10.85
N LEU A 45 -1.18 7.87 9.80
CA LEU A 45 -1.72 9.23 9.92
C LEU A 45 -3.11 9.21 10.57
N ARG A 46 -3.30 10.03 11.61
CA ARG A 46 -4.58 10.15 12.33
C ARG A 46 -5.75 10.60 11.46
N ARG A 47 -5.46 11.20 10.31
CA ARG A 47 -6.46 11.68 9.37
C ARG A 47 -6.96 10.59 8.39
N THR A 48 -6.31 9.45 8.29
CA THR A 48 -6.53 8.49 7.21
C THR A 48 -7.94 7.95 7.15
N ASP A 49 -8.65 7.81 8.27
CA ASP A 49 -10.05 7.36 8.28
C ASP A 49 -10.94 8.29 7.45
N ARG A 50 -10.82 9.61 7.63
CA ARG A 50 -11.58 10.57 6.83
C ARG A 50 -11.16 10.58 5.36
N ASP A 51 -9.87 10.35 5.08
CA ASP A 51 -9.34 10.32 3.72
C ASP A 51 -9.80 9.06 2.97
N VAL A 52 -9.95 7.92 3.65
CA VAL A 52 -10.59 6.71 3.11
C VAL A 52 -12.03 7.01 2.68
N VAL A 53 -12.81 7.66 3.55
CA VAL A 53 -14.20 8.05 3.23
C VAL A 53 -14.24 9.01 2.05
N ARG A 54 -13.33 9.98 2.02
CA ARG A 54 -13.20 10.97 0.94
C ARG A 54 -12.98 10.30 -0.41
N VAL A 55 -12.01 9.38 -0.50
CA VAL A 55 -11.65 8.68 -1.75
C VAL A 55 -12.74 7.68 -2.17
N ASN A 56 -13.31 6.95 -1.20
CA ASN A 56 -14.38 5.98 -1.48
C ASN A 56 -15.63 6.65 -2.07
N ARG A 57 -15.98 7.87 -1.61
CA ARG A 57 -17.15 8.62 -2.09
C ARG A 57 -17.12 8.84 -3.60
N ILE A 58 -15.96 9.06 -4.18
CA ILE A 58 -15.80 9.29 -5.61
C ILE A 58 -15.45 8.03 -6.42
N GLY A 59 -15.34 6.88 -5.76
CA GLY A 59 -15.03 5.62 -6.41
C GLY A 59 -13.55 5.41 -6.72
N GLY A 60 -12.66 6.12 -6.03
CA GLY A 60 -11.22 6.04 -6.23
C GLY A 60 -10.61 4.73 -5.70
N ARG A 61 -9.57 4.24 -6.37
CA ARG A 61 -8.82 3.07 -5.90
C ARG A 61 -7.74 3.47 -4.91
N VAL A 62 -7.75 2.85 -3.74
CA VAL A 62 -6.79 3.11 -2.65
C VAL A 62 -5.76 1.99 -2.58
N ARG A 63 -4.47 2.36 -2.46
CA ARG A 63 -3.42 1.51 -1.89
C ARG A 63 -3.25 1.86 -0.43
N LEU A 64 -3.56 0.94 0.46
CA LEU A 64 -3.34 1.11 1.89
C LEU A 64 -1.94 0.62 2.27
N VAL A 65 -1.17 1.50 2.92
CA VAL A 65 0.15 1.21 3.49
C VAL A 65 0.19 1.64 4.97
N LYS A 66 1.13 1.11 5.75
CA LYS A 66 1.31 1.57 7.15
C LYS A 66 1.78 3.01 7.24
N GLY A 67 2.66 3.42 6.35
CA GLY A 67 3.38 4.69 6.36
C GLY A 67 4.85 4.50 6.71
N ALA A 68 5.69 5.46 6.29
CA ALA A 68 7.13 5.32 6.37
C ALA A 68 7.87 6.59 6.81
N TYR A 69 7.20 7.73 6.85
CA TYR A 69 7.83 8.99 7.21
C TYR A 69 7.81 9.23 8.72
N ARG A 70 8.76 10.03 9.18
CA ARG A 70 8.81 10.47 10.57
C ARG A 70 7.91 11.69 10.73
N GLU A 71 6.82 11.53 11.47
CA GLU A 71 5.83 12.55 11.71
C GLU A 71 5.68 12.83 13.22
N ALA A 72 5.19 14.01 13.57
CA ALA A 72 4.91 14.38 14.96
C ALA A 72 3.72 13.58 15.53
N ALA A 73 3.66 13.45 16.86
CA ALA A 73 2.68 12.62 17.55
C ALA A 73 1.21 13.12 17.40
N ASP A 74 1.02 14.40 17.15
CA ASP A 74 -0.28 14.98 16.85
C ASP A 74 -0.76 14.67 15.43
N VAL A 75 0.16 14.35 14.52
CA VAL A 75 -0.11 14.01 13.11
C VAL A 75 -0.24 12.51 12.90
N ALA A 76 0.61 11.70 13.55
CA ALA A 76 0.69 10.27 13.34
C ALA A 76 0.75 9.45 14.63
N PHE A 77 0.28 8.22 14.58
CA PHE A 77 0.46 7.23 15.64
C PHE A 77 1.95 6.87 15.78
N GLN A 78 2.43 6.81 17.02
CA GLN A 78 3.83 6.55 17.30
C GLN A 78 4.10 5.07 17.65
N GLN A 79 3.10 4.36 18.13
CA GLN A 79 3.23 2.98 18.54
C GLN A 79 2.83 2.04 17.39
N LYS A 80 3.64 0.99 17.17
CA LYS A 80 3.36 -0.02 16.13
C LYS A 80 1.96 -0.61 16.28
N SER A 81 1.52 -0.88 17.50
CA SER A 81 0.21 -1.46 17.79
C SER A 81 -0.95 -0.55 17.38
N GLU A 82 -0.81 0.76 17.55
CA GLU A 82 -1.82 1.74 17.09
C GLU A 82 -1.90 1.78 15.56
N VAL A 83 -0.74 1.77 14.89
CA VAL A 83 -0.67 1.73 13.43
C VAL A 83 -1.28 0.44 12.87
N ASP A 84 -0.98 -0.70 13.51
CA ASP A 84 -1.51 -2.00 13.11
C ASP A 84 -3.04 -2.06 13.27
N LEU A 85 -3.56 -1.52 14.37
CA LEU A 85 -5.00 -1.41 14.60
C LEU A 85 -5.67 -0.51 13.54
N ALA A 86 -5.13 0.68 13.33
CA ALA A 86 -5.65 1.61 12.31
C ALA A 86 -5.63 0.98 10.92
N PHE A 87 -4.55 0.25 10.57
CA PHE A 87 -4.45 -0.46 9.29
C PHE A 87 -5.57 -1.48 9.14
N VAL A 88 -5.84 -2.29 10.17
CA VAL A 88 -6.89 -3.30 10.13
C VAL A 88 -8.27 -2.66 9.98
N GLU A 89 -8.59 -1.61 10.72
CA GLU A 89 -9.88 -0.94 10.62
C GLU A 89 -10.09 -0.28 9.25
N GLN A 90 -9.07 0.41 8.73
CA GLN A 90 -9.12 1.02 7.39
C GLN A 90 -9.20 -0.04 6.27
N MET A 91 -8.50 -1.15 6.43
CA MET A 91 -8.57 -2.29 5.52
C MET A 91 -9.99 -2.86 5.45
N LYS A 92 -10.67 -3.04 6.58
CA LYS A 92 -12.06 -3.50 6.63
C LYS A 92 -12.99 -2.58 5.86
N VAL A 93 -12.90 -1.27 6.11
CA VAL A 93 -13.69 -0.26 5.39
C VAL A 93 -13.44 -0.30 3.89
N LEU A 94 -12.17 -0.43 3.48
CA LEU A 94 -11.80 -0.49 2.07
C LEU A 94 -12.28 -1.78 1.40
N LEU A 95 -12.24 -2.93 2.08
CA LEU A 95 -12.74 -4.18 1.54
C LEU A 95 -14.26 -4.20 1.38
N GLN A 96 -15.00 -3.59 2.31
CA GLN A 96 -16.47 -3.52 2.26
C GLN A 96 -16.98 -2.46 1.28
N HIS A 97 -16.35 -1.29 1.24
CA HIS A 97 -16.90 -0.10 0.59
C HIS A 97 -15.98 0.51 -0.47
N GLY A 98 -14.74 0.02 -0.60
CA GLY A 98 -13.76 0.55 -1.54
C GLY A 98 -13.88 -0.03 -2.95
N HIS A 99 -13.22 0.62 -3.88
CA HIS A 99 -13.14 0.20 -5.29
C HIS A 99 -11.80 -0.48 -5.55
N TYR A 100 -11.76 -1.81 -5.54
CA TYR A 100 -10.57 -2.62 -5.79
C TYR A 100 -9.34 -2.14 -4.99
N PRO A 101 -9.42 -2.18 -3.65
CA PRO A 101 -8.32 -1.73 -2.80
C PRO A 101 -7.09 -2.62 -2.96
N ALA A 102 -5.90 -2.00 -2.81
CA ALA A 102 -4.64 -2.69 -2.76
C ALA A 102 -4.11 -2.69 -1.31
N ILE A 103 -3.92 -3.87 -0.75
CA ILE A 103 -3.40 -4.08 0.61
C ILE A 103 -1.88 -4.24 0.51
N ALA A 104 -1.16 -3.16 0.77
CA ALA A 104 0.29 -3.10 0.54
C ALA A 104 1.06 -3.28 1.86
N THR A 105 1.46 -4.51 2.13
CA THR A 105 2.15 -4.86 3.37
C THR A 105 3.03 -6.10 3.20
N HIS A 106 4.11 -6.17 4.00
CA HIS A 106 4.95 -7.36 4.17
C HIS A 106 4.74 -8.02 5.55
N ASP A 107 3.80 -7.49 6.35
CA ASP A 107 3.52 -7.97 7.70
C ASP A 107 2.51 -9.13 7.64
N PRO A 108 2.91 -10.37 8.06
CA PRO A 108 2.02 -11.51 8.03
C PRO A 108 0.73 -11.28 8.81
N ALA A 109 0.80 -10.58 9.96
CA ALA A 109 -0.39 -10.33 10.78
C ALA A 109 -1.43 -9.48 10.05
N MET A 110 -1.00 -8.54 9.20
CA MET A 110 -1.91 -7.72 8.38
C MET A 110 -2.50 -8.54 7.23
N ILE A 111 -1.71 -9.43 6.64
CA ILE A 111 -2.19 -10.36 5.61
C ILE A 111 -3.23 -11.31 6.19
N ASP A 112 -2.92 -11.95 7.32
CA ASP A 112 -3.81 -12.88 7.99
C ASP A 112 -5.13 -12.22 8.40
N ALA A 113 -5.07 -10.99 8.95
CA ALA A 113 -6.24 -10.20 9.28
C ALA A 113 -7.10 -9.89 8.04
N THR A 114 -6.44 -9.56 6.91
CA THR A 114 -7.14 -9.29 5.64
C THR A 114 -7.85 -10.55 5.12
N LEU A 115 -7.16 -11.68 5.10
CA LEU A 115 -7.72 -12.97 4.65
C LEU A 115 -8.86 -13.44 5.53
N ALA A 116 -8.70 -13.34 6.86
CA ALA A 116 -9.74 -13.69 7.83
C ALA A 116 -10.99 -12.84 7.64
N PHE A 117 -10.82 -11.53 7.51
CA PHE A 117 -11.95 -10.61 7.30
C PHE A 117 -12.64 -10.85 5.95
N ALA A 118 -11.87 -10.97 4.86
CA ALA A 118 -12.43 -11.25 3.54
C ALA A 118 -13.22 -12.57 3.51
N THR A 119 -12.75 -13.60 4.23
CA THR A 119 -13.44 -14.89 4.35
C THR A 119 -14.74 -14.74 5.15
N ALA A 120 -14.70 -14.07 6.30
CA ALA A 120 -15.88 -13.85 7.16
C ALA A 120 -16.98 -13.07 6.43
N GLU A 121 -16.62 -12.03 5.70
CA GLU A 121 -17.53 -11.17 4.94
C GLU A 121 -17.84 -11.70 3.53
N LYS A 122 -17.32 -12.87 3.16
CA LYS A 122 -17.51 -13.51 1.84
C LYS A 122 -17.09 -12.60 0.67
N ILE A 123 -16.03 -11.81 0.85
CA ILE A 123 -15.49 -10.95 -0.18
C ILE A 123 -14.65 -11.78 -1.15
N ALA A 124 -15.01 -11.75 -2.43
CA ALA A 124 -14.33 -12.52 -3.45
C ALA A 124 -12.88 -12.04 -3.65
N LYS A 125 -11.97 -12.98 -3.96
CA LYS A 125 -10.53 -12.70 -4.11
C LYS A 125 -10.23 -11.66 -5.18
N ASP A 126 -11.02 -11.60 -6.23
CA ASP A 126 -10.89 -10.67 -7.36
C ASP A 126 -11.37 -9.24 -7.05
N ARG A 127 -11.85 -8.99 -5.83
CA ARG A 127 -12.30 -7.66 -5.38
C ARG A 127 -11.20 -6.79 -4.79
N TYR A 128 -10.03 -7.33 -4.52
CA TYR A 128 -8.87 -6.63 -3.97
C TYR A 128 -7.57 -7.28 -4.43
N GLU A 129 -6.44 -6.62 -4.21
CA GLU A 129 -5.12 -7.19 -4.49
C GLU A 129 -4.17 -6.99 -3.30
N PHE A 130 -3.20 -7.89 -3.16
CA PHE A 130 -2.05 -7.66 -2.29
C PHE A 130 -0.91 -7.03 -3.08
N GLN A 131 -0.11 -6.20 -2.40
CA GLN A 131 1.08 -5.59 -3.00
C GLN A 131 2.28 -5.71 -2.07
N MET A 132 3.44 -6.05 -2.63
CA MET A 132 4.72 -6.08 -1.92
C MET A 132 5.84 -5.53 -2.79
N LEU A 133 6.93 -5.11 -2.16
CA LEU A 133 8.13 -4.69 -2.86
C LEU A 133 8.85 -5.89 -3.49
N TYR A 134 9.45 -5.67 -4.64
CA TYR A 134 10.30 -6.67 -5.29
C TYR A 134 11.40 -7.16 -4.34
N GLY A 135 11.61 -8.46 -4.32
CA GLY A 135 12.67 -9.10 -3.54
C GLY A 135 12.40 -9.26 -2.03
N ILE A 136 11.32 -8.68 -1.49
CA ILE A 136 10.99 -8.76 -0.05
C ILE A 136 9.86 -9.75 0.18
N ARG A 137 10.08 -10.71 1.11
CA ARG A 137 9.11 -11.77 1.47
C ARG A 137 8.59 -12.55 0.25
N ARG A 138 9.50 -13.03 -0.58
CA ARG A 138 9.18 -13.85 -1.75
C ARG A 138 8.39 -15.12 -1.38
N ASP A 139 8.58 -15.62 -0.18
CA ASP A 139 7.80 -16.70 0.41
C ASP A 139 6.30 -16.38 0.46
N LEU A 140 5.94 -15.22 1.03
CA LEU A 140 4.55 -14.76 1.09
C LEU A 140 3.99 -14.42 -0.28
N GLN A 141 4.81 -13.82 -1.16
CA GLN A 141 4.40 -13.52 -2.54
C GLN A 141 3.99 -14.80 -3.27
N ALA A 142 4.83 -15.84 -3.18
CA ALA A 142 4.56 -17.13 -3.81
C ALA A 142 3.31 -17.81 -3.22
N SER A 143 3.16 -17.80 -1.90
CA SER A 143 1.99 -18.37 -1.22
C SER A 143 0.69 -17.68 -1.65
N LEU A 144 0.61 -16.36 -1.57
CA LEU A 144 -0.59 -15.61 -1.97
C LEU A 144 -0.96 -15.84 -3.44
N ALA A 145 0.04 -15.88 -4.33
CA ALA A 145 -0.19 -16.16 -5.74
C ALA A 145 -0.67 -17.61 -5.97
N ALA A 146 -0.08 -18.59 -5.29
CA ALA A 146 -0.49 -19.99 -5.36
C ALA A 146 -1.91 -20.21 -4.83
N ASP A 147 -2.32 -19.44 -3.82
CA ASP A 147 -3.67 -19.44 -3.29
C ASP A 147 -4.68 -18.70 -4.19
N GLY A 148 -4.23 -18.17 -5.32
CA GLY A 148 -5.07 -17.50 -6.33
C GLY A 148 -5.52 -16.10 -5.94
N HIS A 149 -4.79 -15.41 -5.06
CA HIS A 149 -5.02 -14.00 -4.77
C HIS A 149 -4.37 -13.10 -5.83
N PRO A 150 -5.07 -12.07 -6.33
CA PRO A 150 -4.44 -11.02 -7.13
C PRO A 150 -3.28 -10.40 -6.37
N PHE A 151 -2.11 -10.40 -7.00
CA PHE A 151 -0.88 -9.95 -6.38
C PHE A 151 -0.06 -9.07 -7.34
N ARG A 152 0.43 -7.94 -6.85
CA ARG A 152 1.26 -7.03 -7.63
C ARG A 152 2.59 -6.79 -6.94
N VAL A 153 3.67 -6.97 -7.68
CA VAL A 153 5.02 -6.64 -7.24
C VAL A 153 5.34 -5.20 -7.63
N TYR A 154 5.71 -4.39 -6.64
CA TYR A 154 6.21 -3.04 -6.87
C TYR A 154 7.71 -3.13 -7.21
N VAL A 155 8.07 -2.74 -8.42
CA VAL A 155 9.44 -2.73 -8.91
C VAL A 155 9.90 -1.28 -9.06
N PRO A 156 10.82 -0.79 -8.23
CA PRO A 156 11.39 0.54 -8.43
C PRO A 156 12.20 0.57 -9.74
N PHE A 157 11.99 1.62 -10.53
CA PHE A 157 12.66 1.83 -11.79
C PHE A 157 13.13 3.28 -11.90
N GLY A 158 14.32 3.48 -12.42
CA GLY A 158 14.89 4.82 -12.65
C GLY A 158 16.34 4.95 -12.18
N LYS A 159 16.92 6.13 -12.36
CA LYS A 159 18.32 6.41 -12.00
C LYS A 159 18.51 6.53 -10.48
N GLU A 160 17.49 6.92 -9.75
CA GLU A 160 17.50 7.16 -8.29
C GLU A 160 17.15 5.90 -7.47
N TRP A 161 17.37 4.71 -8.02
CA TRP A 161 17.05 3.45 -7.34
C TRP A 161 17.84 3.24 -6.04
N PHE A 162 19.11 3.70 -6.00
CA PHE A 162 19.98 3.49 -4.84
C PHE A 162 19.54 4.31 -3.62
N PRO A 163 19.26 5.64 -3.71
CA PRO A 163 18.66 6.40 -2.59
C PRO A 163 17.34 5.82 -2.12
N TYR A 164 16.48 5.36 -3.03
CA TYR A 164 15.25 4.67 -2.69
C TYR A 164 15.51 3.41 -1.87
N PHE A 165 16.43 2.56 -2.32
CA PHE A 165 16.81 1.31 -1.65
C PHE A 165 17.41 1.58 -0.26
N MET A 166 18.29 2.57 -0.13
CA MET A 166 18.91 2.95 1.15
C MET A 166 17.88 3.47 2.15
N ARG A 167 16.88 4.23 1.73
CA ARG A 167 15.77 4.63 2.61
C ARG A 167 15.02 3.41 3.15
N ARG A 168 14.72 2.42 2.31
CA ARG A 168 14.05 1.17 2.73
C ARG A 168 14.90 0.37 3.72
N LEU A 169 16.21 0.36 3.57
CA LEU A 169 17.13 -0.27 4.52
C LEU A 169 17.15 0.47 5.86
N GLY A 170 17.19 1.81 5.84
CA GLY A 170 17.22 2.65 7.05
C GLY A 170 15.93 2.58 7.88
N GLU A 171 14.79 2.38 7.23
CA GLU A 171 13.47 2.29 7.89
C GLU A 171 13.29 1.01 8.71
N ARG A 172 14.05 -0.05 8.42
CA ARG A 172 14.03 -1.32 9.16
C ARG A 172 15.41 -1.98 9.19
N PRO A 173 16.22 -1.74 10.23
CA PRO A 173 17.52 -2.40 10.41
C PRO A 173 17.46 -3.94 10.35
N ALA A 174 16.34 -4.54 10.75
CA ALA A 174 16.10 -5.98 10.65
C ALA A 174 16.10 -6.49 9.19
N ASN A 175 15.80 -5.65 8.20
CA ASN A 175 15.83 -6.01 6.79
C ASN A 175 17.26 -6.01 6.20
N VAL A 176 18.22 -5.34 6.86
CA VAL A 176 19.62 -5.30 6.41
C VAL A 176 20.22 -6.71 6.41
N GLY A 177 19.98 -7.48 7.47
CA GLY A 177 20.46 -8.86 7.55
C GLY A 177 19.85 -9.79 6.48
N PHE A 178 18.62 -9.52 6.07
CA PHE A 178 17.94 -10.31 5.04
C PHE A 178 18.47 -9.98 3.63
N VAL A 179 18.66 -8.69 3.33
CA VAL A 179 19.19 -8.24 2.03
C VAL A 179 20.65 -8.72 1.86
N VAL A 180 21.47 -8.61 2.89
CA VAL A 180 22.86 -9.13 2.87
C VAL A 180 22.88 -10.64 2.64
N ARG A 181 22.01 -11.40 3.27
CA ARG A 181 21.88 -12.86 3.04
C ARG A 181 21.39 -13.19 1.63
N SER A 182 20.48 -12.41 1.07
CA SER A 182 19.98 -12.64 -0.29
C SER A 182 21.06 -12.36 -1.33
N VAL A 183 21.81 -11.29 -1.18
CA VAL A 183 22.93 -10.95 -2.09
C VAL A 183 24.05 -11.98 -1.99
N LEU A 184 24.38 -12.45 -0.79
CA LEU A 184 25.41 -13.49 -0.60
C LEU A 184 24.98 -14.87 -1.12
N LYS A 185 23.69 -15.16 -1.17
CA LYS A 185 23.17 -16.43 -1.72
C LYS A 185 23.12 -16.47 -3.25
N GLU A 186 23.04 -15.33 -3.89
CA GLU A 186 23.06 -15.23 -5.37
C GLU A 186 24.49 -15.09 -5.93
N SER A 187 25.50 -14.96 -5.05
CA SER A 187 26.92 -14.84 -5.42
C SER A 187 27.72 -16.13 -5.18
N LEU A 188 27.06 -17.22 -4.79
CA LEU A 188 27.58 -18.58 -4.66
C LEU A 188 26.80 -19.56 -5.54
#